data_a8bd75ca08a71b9e9b39043eb2016c67
#
_entry.id   a8bd75ca08a71b9e9b39043eb2016c67
#
_cell.length_a   1.000
_cell.length_b   1.000
_cell.length_c   1.000
_cell.angle_alpha   90.00
_cell.angle_beta   90.00
_cell.angle_gamma   90.00
#
_symmetry.space_group_name_H-M   'P 1'
#
loop_
_entity.id
_entity.type
_entity.pdbx_description
1 polymer ?
#
loop_
_entity_poly.entity_id
_entity_poly.type
_entity_poly.pdbx_seq_one_letter_code
_entity_poly.pdbx_strand_id
1 'polypeptide(L)'
;KLSYRNGRPVLSVTRDGLVHLGGRLVKMKPTVREYGRDEAIPPIPLDAIQQFLSRPLVLEKGAFDSAPYVLANEEDHVVGGAGSRIYISGLEMPETVKYSVYRPDDPYVDPDAGDRIIGYAALHIGDVKLERLGDPATAYVVRSDREILKGDRVLPQEDERFPEFVPHAPSAEVAGRIISVVDGVSQIGQYMVVALNRGSTDGLEPGHVLSIWQEGTVVDDDYGAALAKRRALEEPVMMEYMDDSAFARFLSQLFTDIRDTKYAFDRAIGEPESLGENPVQLPDERAGELMVFRVFDRVSFGLVLNTQRSVHVFDKVRNP
;
A
#
# COMPACT_ATOMS: atom_id res chain seq x y z
N LYS A 1 -24.23 37.14 -9.18
CA LYS A 1 -23.57 38.28 -8.49
C LYS A 1 -23.40 37.87 -7.02
N LEU A 2 -22.15 37.84 -6.57
CA LEU A 2 -21.81 37.64 -5.17
C LEU A 2 -22.32 38.85 -4.35
N SER A 3 -22.92 38.63 -3.21
CA SER A 3 -23.29 39.72 -2.27
C SER A 3 -22.09 40.01 -1.38
N TYR A 4 -21.83 41.29 -1.18
CA TYR A 4 -20.74 41.75 -0.31
C TYR A 4 -21.36 42.47 0.91
N ARG A 5 -20.91 42.10 2.11
CA ARG A 5 -21.21 42.79 3.33
C ARG A 5 -19.91 43.31 3.92
N ASN A 6 -19.79 44.64 4.04
CA ASN A 6 -18.55 45.31 4.46
C ASN A 6 -17.31 44.93 3.65
N GLY A 7 -17.46 44.86 2.33
CA GLY A 7 -16.33 44.52 1.43
C GLY A 7 -15.89 43.06 1.39
N ARG A 8 -16.57 42.18 2.10
CA ARG A 8 -16.30 40.74 2.10
C ARG A 8 -17.44 39.97 1.43
N PRO A 9 -17.13 39.00 0.55
CA PRO A 9 -18.16 38.16 -0.04
C PRO A 9 -18.78 37.25 1.05
N VAL A 10 -20.11 37.24 1.13
CA VAL A 10 -20.85 36.44 2.09
C VAL A 10 -21.67 35.40 1.35
N LEU A 11 -21.43 34.16 1.65
CA LEU A 11 -22.21 33.00 1.20
C LEU A 11 -22.91 32.43 2.43
N SER A 12 -24.23 32.41 2.45
CA SER A 12 -24.98 31.77 3.52
C SER A 12 -25.68 30.52 2.99
N VAL A 13 -25.44 29.39 3.65
CA VAL A 13 -26.08 28.10 3.35
C VAL A 13 -27.09 27.82 4.46
N THR A 14 -28.34 27.59 4.12
CA THR A 14 -29.38 27.16 5.06
C THR A 14 -29.48 25.63 5.08
N ARG A 15 -30.03 25.09 6.18
CA ARG A 15 -30.14 23.63 6.42
C ARG A 15 -30.89 22.86 5.32
N ASP A 16 -31.64 23.56 4.48
CA ASP A 16 -32.47 22.98 3.41
C ASP A 16 -31.77 22.96 2.04
N GLY A 17 -30.45 23.13 2.00
CA GLY A 17 -29.67 23.12 0.74
C GLY A 17 -29.93 24.34 -0.15
N LEU A 18 -30.49 25.43 0.40
CA LEU A 18 -30.75 26.68 -0.31
C LEU A 18 -29.59 27.66 -0.09
N VAL A 19 -29.04 28.18 -1.18
CA VAL A 19 -28.01 29.22 -1.14
C VAL A 19 -28.64 30.58 -1.38
N HIS A 20 -28.51 31.49 -0.42
CA HIS A 20 -28.96 32.87 -0.56
C HIS A 20 -27.88 33.74 -1.24
N LEU A 21 -28.14 34.18 -2.45
CA LEU A 21 -27.33 35.16 -3.17
C LEU A 21 -28.11 36.46 -3.32
N GLY A 22 -27.72 37.49 -2.57
CA GLY A 22 -28.26 38.82 -2.74
C GLY A 22 -29.80 38.96 -2.55
N GLY A 23 -30.36 38.24 -1.57
CA GLY A 23 -31.79 38.34 -1.27
C GLY A 23 -32.72 37.54 -2.20
N ARG A 24 -32.21 36.82 -3.13
CA ARG A 24 -32.97 35.94 -4.03
C ARG A 24 -32.69 34.47 -3.71
N LEU A 25 -33.76 33.72 -3.47
CA LEU A 25 -33.66 32.26 -3.22
C LEU A 25 -33.33 31.55 -4.54
N VAL A 26 -32.14 30.95 -4.61
CA VAL A 26 -31.76 30.08 -5.74
C VAL A 26 -31.77 28.64 -5.23
N LYS A 27 -32.73 27.86 -5.68
CA LYS A 27 -32.79 26.42 -5.43
C LYS A 27 -31.76 25.77 -6.40
N MET A 28 -30.60 25.40 -5.88
CA MET A 28 -29.64 24.59 -6.65
C MET A 28 -30.13 23.15 -6.69
N LYS A 29 -30.43 22.67 -7.87
CA LYS A 29 -30.59 21.23 -8.06
C LYS A 29 -29.23 20.58 -7.83
N PRO A 30 -29.15 19.39 -7.20
CA PRO A 30 -27.92 18.63 -7.16
C PRO A 30 -27.55 18.33 -8.61
N THR A 31 -26.58 19.04 -9.11
CA THR A 31 -25.93 18.73 -10.39
C THR A 31 -24.78 17.78 -10.08
N VAL A 32 -24.89 16.55 -10.56
CA VAL A 32 -23.75 15.68 -10.70
C VAL A 32 -22.80 16.41 -11.65
N ARG A 33 -21.63 16.83 -11.17
CA ARG A 33 -20.55 17.25 -12.05
C ARG A 33 -20.03 15.99 -12.69
N GLU A 34 -20.44 15.71 -13.89
CA GLU A 34 -19.73 14.81 -14.77
C GLU A 34 -18.42 15.54 -15.14
N TYR A 35 -17.34 15.14 -14.55
CA TYR A 35 -16.03 15.46 -15.11
C TYR A 35 -15.91 14.60 -16.36
N GLY A 36 -15.75 15.25 -17.51
CA GLY A 36 -15.46 14.53 -18.73
C GLY A 36 -14.27 13.61 -18.49
N ARG A 37 -14.43 12.34 -18.78
CA ARG A 37 -13.39 11.30 -18.69
C ARG A 37 -12.40 11.45 -19.85
N ASP A 38 -12.06 12.68 -20.22
CA ASP A 38 -11.30 13.02 -21.41
C ASP A 38 -9.78 13.03 -21.21
N GLU A 39 -9.30 12.73 -19.99
CA GLU A 39 -7.92 12.32 -19.82
C GLU A 39 -7.89 10.79 -19.84
N ALA A 40 -7.85 10.22 -21.04
CA ALA A 40 -7.38 8.85 -21.21
C ALA A 40 -6.04 8.74 -20.46
N ILE A 41 -5.90 7.74 -19.58
CA ILE A 41 -4.64 7.44 -18.91
C ILE A 41 -3.57 7.43 -20.00
N PRO A 42 -2.58 8.36 -19.98
CA PRO A 42 -1.60 8.42 -21.03
C PRO A 42 -0.94 7.05 -21.15
N PRO A 43 -0.76 6.51 -22.36
CA PRO A 43 -0.10 5.23 -22.54
C PRO A 43 1.28 5.34 -21.90
N ILE A 44 1.54 4.49 -20.92
CA ILE A 44 2.84 4.44 -20.27
C ILE A 44 3.82 3.93 -21.31
N PRO A 45 4.92 4.63 -21.61
CA PRO A 45 5.90 4.13 -22.54
C PRO A 45 6.41 2.77 -22.03
N LEU A 46 6.18 1.71 -22.79
CA LEU A 46 6.56 0.35 -22.42
C LEU A 46 8.06 0.29 -22.05
N ASP A 47 8.87 1.07 -22.75
CA ASP A 47 10.31 1.16 -22.53
C ASP A 47 10.67 1.66 -21.12
N ALA A 48 9.85 2.54 -20.54
CA ALA A 48 10.08 3.08 -19.20
C ALA A 48 9.80 2.05 -18.09
N ILE A 49 8.91 1.10 -18.35
CA ILE A 49 8.47 0.10 -17.37
C ILE A 49 9.03 -1.29 -17.65
N GLN A 50 9.52 -1.54 -18.86
CA GLN A 50 10.01 -2.86 -19.29
C GLN A 50 11.08 -3.43 -18.36
N GLN A 51 12.00 -2.60 -17.86
CA GLN A 51 13.01 -3.00 -16.90
C GLN A 51 12.46 -3.42 -15.54
N PHE A 52 11.26 -2.93 -15.16
CA PHE A 52 10.61 -3.24 -13.90
C PHE A 52 9.62 -4.41 -14.03
N LEU A 53 9.04 -4.60 -15.21
CA LEU A 53 8.02 -5.62 -15.45
C LEU A 53 8.56 -7.05 -15.39
N SER A 54 9.84 -7.25 -15.74
CA SER A 54 10.43 -8.58 -15.96
C SER A 54 10.97 -9.27 -14.69
N ARG A 55 11.04 -8.63 -13.53
CA ARG A 55 11.97 -9.07 -12.50
C ARG A 55 11.42 -9.56 -11.17
N PRO A 56 10.28 -9.09 -10.65
CA PRO A 56 9.79 -9.62 -9.40
C PRO A 56 9.25 -11.04 -9.59
N LEU A 57 9.77 -11.97 -8.84
CA LEU A 57 9.34 -13.36 -8.81
C LEU A 57 8.90 -13.71 -7.39
N VAL A 58 7.80 -14.44 -7.29
CA VAL A 58 7.31 -15.03 -6.03
C VAL A 58 7.40 -16.53 -6.16
N LEU A 59 8.07 -17.14 -5.22
CA LEU A 59 8.20 -18.59 -5.16
C LEU A 59 7.59 -19.16 -3.89
N GLU A 60 7.12 -20.39 -3.98
CA GLU A 60 6.77 -21.16 -2.80
C GLU A 60 8.05 -21.63 -2.08
N LYS A 61 7.95 -21.84 -0.78
CA LYS A 61 9.09 -22.24 0.06
C LYS A 61 9.85 -23.45 -0.52
N GLY A 62 9.13 -24.48 -0.94
CA GLY A 62 9.73 -25.69 -1.49
C GLY A 62 10.43 -25.50 -2.84
N ALA A 63 10.03 -24.51 -3.63
CA ALA A 63 10.61 -24.24 -4.93
C ALA A 63 12.05 -23.71 -4.83
N PHE A 64 12.34 -22.90 -3.82
CA PHE A 64 13.71 -22.44 -3.56
C PHE A 64 14.63 -23.58 -3.11
N ASP A 65 14.13 -24.45 -2.24
CA ASP A 65 14.94 -25.52 -1.64
C ASP A 65 15.38 -26.54 -2.68
N SER A 66 14.53 -26.81 -3.67
CA SER A 66 14.80 -27.78 -4.75
C SER A 66 15.45 -27.18 -5.99
N ALA A 67 15.53 -25.87 -6.11
CA ALA A 67 16.08 -25.23 -7.30
C ALA A 67 17.60 -25.42 -7.41
N PRO A 68 18.16 -25.59 -8.63
CA PRO A 68 19.58 -25.53 -8.90
C PRO A 68 20.20 -24.24 -8.34
N TYR A 69 21.47 -24.30 -7.93
CA TYR A 69 22.12 -23.16 -7.28
C TYR A 69 23.55 -22.94 -7.77
N VAL A 70 24.04 -21.71 -7.61
CA VAL A 70 25.41 -21.34 -7.90
C VAL A 70 26.35 -22.01 -6.87
N LEU A 71 27.18 -22.95 -7.33
CA LEU A 71 28.14 -23.67 -6.51
C LEU A 71 29.42 -22.85 -6.29
N ALA A 72 29.93 -22.24 -7.36
CA ALA A 72 31.14 -21.43 -7.33
C ALA A 72 31.18 -20.47 -8.52
N ASN A 73 32.00 -19.43 -8.41
CA ASN A 73 32.41 -18.59 -9.52
C ASN A 73 33.73 -19.03 -10.10
N GLU A 74 34.04 -18.62 -11.34
CA GLU A 74 35.28 -18.90 -12.02
C GLU A 74 36.50 -18.38 -11.22
N GLU A 75 37.60 -19.11 -11.23
CA GLU A 75 38.88 -18.75 -10.57
C GLU A 75 38.78 -18.47 -9.06
N ASP A 76 37.85 -19.15 -8.37
CA ASP A 76 37.59 -18.96 -6.93
C ASP A 76 37.21 -17.52 -6.51
N HIS A 77 36.72 -16.74 -7.48
CA HIS A 77 36.20 -15.41 -7.16
C HIS A 77 35.03 -15.50 -6.19
N VAL A 78 35.00 -14.60 -5.21
CA VAL A 78 33.90 -14.54 -4.21
C VAL A 78 32.57 -14.14 -4.88
N VAL A 79 32.66 -13.33 -5.94
CA VAL A 79 31.51 -12.78 -6.67
C VAL A 79 31.65 -13.01 -8.16
N GLY A 80 30.54 -13.31 -8.83
CA GLY A 80 30.44 -13.38 -10.28
C GLY A 80 29.77 -12.12 -10.84
N GLY A 81 30.16 -11.74 -12.04
CA GLY A 81 29.57 -10.58 -12.74
C GLY A 81 29.45 -10.86 -14.24
N ALA A 82 28.90 -9.92 -14.99
CA ALA A 82 28.77 -10.04 -16.44
C ALA A 82 30.10 -10.32 -17.09
N GLY A 83 30.15 -11.32 -17.99
CA GLY A 83 31.38 -11.76 -18.68
C GLY A 83 32.12 -12.88 -17.96
N SER A 84 31.80 -13.23 -16.73
CA SER A 84 32.42 -14.36 -16.01
C SER A 84 31.65 -15.66 -16.22
N ARG A 85 32.26 -16.77 -15.79
CA ARG A 85 31.62 -18.09 -15.73
C ARG A 85 31.25 -18.43 -14.30
N ILE A 86 30.17 -19.17 -14.17
CA ILE A 86 29.70 -19.73 -12.90
C ILE A 86 29.49 -21.23 -13.04
N TYR A 87 29.61 -21.93 -11.93
CA TYR A 87 29.33 -23.36 -11.83
C TYR A 87 28.04 -23.58 -11.09
N ILE A 88 27.13 -24.38 -11.67
CA ILE A 88 25.76 -24.60 -11.16
C ILE A 88 25.63 -26.08 -10.77
N SER A 89 25.17 -26.33 -9.55
CA SER A 89 24.85 -27.69 -9.07
C SER A 89 23.35 -27.94 -9.09
N GLY A 90 22.96 -29.20 -9.34
CA GLY A 90 21.55 -29.61 -9.38
C GLY A 90 20.87 -29.37 -10.74
N LEU A 91 21.60 -29.07 -11.79
CA LEU A 91 21.05 -28.85 -13.14
C LEU A 91 21.27 -30.11 -14.02
N GLU A 92 20.63 -31.22 -13.65
CA GLU A 92 20.86 -32.51 -14.32
C GLU A 92 20.22 -32.59 -15.71
N MET A 93 18.99 -32.06 -15.86
CA MET A 93 18.23 -32.06 -17.12
C MET A 93 17.77 -30.66 -17.46
N PRO A 94 18.53 -29.87 -18.20
CA PRO A 94 18.17 -28.52 -18.53
C PRO A 94 17.04 -28.48 -19.56
N GLU A 95 16.02 -27.72 -19.26
CA GLU A 95 14.87 -27.48 -20.15
C GLU A 95 15.17 -26.41 -21.21
N THR A 96 16.14 -25.54 -20.92
CA THR A 96 16.52 -24.40 -21.75
C THR A 96 18.02 -24.16 -21.69
N VAL A 97 18.51 -23.28 -22.53
CA VAL A 97 19.92 -22.79 -22.47
C VAL A 97 20.04 -21.44 -21.78
N LYS A 98 18.89 -20.78 -21.48
CA LYS A 98 18.83 -19.47 -20.83
C LYS A 98 18.24 -19.61 -19.43
N TYR A 99 18.94 -19.09 -18.46
CA TYR A 99 18.53 -19.11 -17.06
C TYR A 99 18.68 -17.73 -16.45
N SER A 100 17.86 -17.44 -15.47
CA SER A 100 17.99 -16.26 -14.60
C SER A 100 18.44 -16.70 -13.22
N VAL A 101 19.27 -15.87 -12.60
CA VAL A 101 19.80 -16.08 -11.26
C VAL A 101 19.00 -15.23 -10.29
N TYR A 102 18.52 -15.86 -9.22
CA TYR A 102 17.71 -15.24 -8.18
C TYR A 102 18.31 -15.45 -6.80
N ARG A 103 18.22 -14.45 -5.97
CA ARG A 103 18.53 -14.56 -4.54
C ARG A 103 17.25 -14.60 -3.75
N PRO A 104 17.08 -15.58 -2.82
CA PRO A 104 15.98 -15.55 -1.86
C PRO A 104 16.03 -14.27 -1.04
N ASP A 105 14.87 -13.63 -0.88
CA ASP A 105 14.68 -12.41 -0.11
C ASP A 105 13.57 -12.64 0.92
N ASP A 106 13.18 -11.60 1.65
CA ASP A 106 12.22 -11.67 2.73
C ASP A 106 10.86 -12.24 2.28
N PRO A 107 10.17 -13.01 3.16
CA PRO A 107 8.86 -13.53 2.85
C PRO A 107 7.83 -12.42 2.74
N TYR A 108 6.91 -12.55 1.77
CA TYR A 108 5.70 -11.74 1.73
C TYR A 108 4.71 -12.22 2.79
N VAL A 109 4.29 -11.28 3.63
CA VAL A 109 3.40 -11.52 4.77
C VAL A 109 2.08 -10.81 4.51
N ASP A 110 0.96 -11.49 4.77
CA ASP A 110 -0.37 -10.92 4.65
C ASP A 110 -0.85 -10.37 6.00
N PRO A 111 -0.87 -9.05 6.20
CA PRO A 111 -1.31 -8.44 7.46
C PRO A 111 -2.81 -8.63 7.70
N ASP A 112 -3.62 -8.82 6.65
CA ASP A 112 -5.06 -9.05 6.77
C ASP A 112 -5.39 -10.50 7.21
N ALA A 113 -4.41 -11.41 7.11
CA ALA A 113 -4.55 -12.84 7.47
C ALA A 113 -3.70 -13.26 8.67
N GLY A 114 -3.46 -12.33 9.61
CA GLY A 114 -2.69 -12.60 10.83
C GLY A 114 -1.22 -12.92 10.55
N ASP A 115 -0.61 -12.13 9.70
CA ASP A 115 0.82 -12.21 9.31
C ASP A 115 1.21 -13.56 8.70
N ARG A 116 0.29 -14.17 7.96
CA ARG A 116 0.57 -15.42 7.26
C ARG A 116 1.50 -15.19 6.08
N ILE A 117 2.54 -16.02 5.94
CA ILE A 117 3.42 -16.02 4.76
C ILE A 117 2.61 -16.49 3.53
N ILE A 118 2.59 -15.66 2.49
CA ILE A 118 1.87 -15.89 1.22
C ILE A 118 2.80 -16.14 0.04
N GLY A 119 4.10 -16.00 0.21
CA GLY A 119 5.13 -16.29 -0.79
C GLY A 119 6.51 -15.83 -0.31
N TYR A 120 7.52 -16.15 -1.08
CA TYR A 120 8.90 -15.71 -0.84
C TYR A 120 9.36 -14.85 -2.01
N ALA A 121 9.89 -13.68 -1.70
CA ALA A 121 10.47 -12.80 -2.70
C ALA A 121 11.73 -13.43 -3.29
N ALA A 122 11.88 -13.29 -4.59
CA ALA A 122 13.07 -13.68 -5.32
C ALA A 122 13.64 -12.45 -6.02
N LEU A 123 14.78 -11.99 -5.54
CA LEU A 123 15.50 -10.87 -6.11
C LEU A 123 16.24 -11.32 -7.36
N HIS A 124 15.95 -10.73 -8.52
CA HIS A 124 16.69 -10.99 -9.75
C HIS A 124 18.13 -10.46 -9.62
N ILE A 125 19.10 -11.30 -9.91
CA ILE A 125 20.53 -10.97 -9.81
C ILE A 125 21.14 -10.79 -11.20
N GLY A 126 20.77 -11.65 -12.16
CA GLY A 126 21.31 -11.59 -13.51
C GLY A 126 20.81 -12.73 -14.39
N ASP A 127 21.27 -12.72 -15.64
CA ASP A 127 20.92 -13.71 -16.66
C ASP A 127 22.16 -14.47 -17.11
N VAL A 128 22.03 -15.77 -17.24
CA VAL A 128 23.13 -16.68 -17.60
C VAL A 128 22.74 -17.57 -18.77
N LYS A 129 23.72 -17.94 -19.55
CA LYS A 129 23.61 -18.90 -20.66
C LYS A 129 24.42 -20.13 -20.37
N LEU A 130 23.78 -21.28 -20.45
CA LEU A 130 24.44 -22.57 -20.27
C LEU A 130 25.45 -22.82 -21.42
N GLU A 131 26.71 -23.10 -21.06
CA GLU A 131 27.79 -23.44 -22.01
C GLU A 131 28.08 -24.93 -22.02
N ARG A 132 28.06 -25.55 -20.84
CA ARG A 132 28.40 -26.96 -20.70
C ARG A 132 27.48 -27.64 -19.69
N LEU A 133 26.95 -28.79 -20.11
CA LEU A 133 26.18 -29.69 -19.26
C LEU A 133 27.08 -30.47 -18.32
N GLY A 134 26.56 -30.88 -17.21
CA GLY A 134 27.21 -31.69 -16.19
C GLY A 134 26.73 -31.33 -14.80
N ASP A 135 27.21 -32.02 -13.80
CA ASP A 135 27.05 -31.61 -12.40
C ASP A 135 28.43 -31.52 -11.76
N PRO A 136 28.99 -30.30 -11.60
CA PRO A 136 28.39 -29.02 -11.91
C PRO A 136 28.34 -28.68 -13.40
N ALA A 137 27.26 -28.01 -13.81
CA ALA A 137 27.12 -27.38 -15.10
C ALA A 137 27.92 -26.06 -15.16
N THR A 138 28.35 -25.64 -16.35
CA THR A 138 29.02 -24.35 -16.53
C THR A 138 28.11 -23.38 -17.30
N ALA A 139 27.92 -22.18 -16.78
CA ALA A 139 27.17 -21.14 -17.43
C ALA A 139 27.97 -19.83 -17.53
N TYR A 140 27.74 -19.09 -18.61
CA TYR A 140 28.29 -17.76 -18.85
C TYR A 140 27.33 -16.69 -18.41
N VAL A 141 27.78 -15.70 -17.65
CA VAL A 141 26.96 -14.58 -17.16
C VAL A 141 26.82 -13.56 -18.29
N VAL A 142 25.62 -13.52 -18.89
CA VAL A 142 25.32 -12.61 -20.00
C VAL A 142 25.09 -11.20 -19.49
N ARG A 143 24.37 -11.09 -18.35
CA ARG A 143 24.02 -9.84 -17.70
C ARG A 143 23.98 -10.04 -16.19
N SER A 144 24.39 -9.01 -15.48
CA SER A 144 24.35 -9.02 -14.03
C SER A 144 23.95 -7.61 -13.56
N ASP A 145 22.88 -7.52 -12.81
CA ASP A 145 22.42 -6.28 -12.18
C ASP A 145 23.02 -6.13 -10.79
N ARG A 146 23.39 -7.28 -10.19
CA ARG A 146 24.04 -7.39 -8.87
C ARG A 146 25.08 -8.50 -8.94
N GLU A 147 25.97 -8.55 -7.96
CA GLU A 147 26.97 -9.62 -7.85
C GLU A 147 26.30 -10.97 -7.63
N ILE A 148 26.70 -11.97 -8.43
CA ILE A 148 26.25 -13.35 -8.26
C ILE A 148 27.08 -13.99 -7.15
N LEU A 149 26.38 -14.53 -6.16
CA LEU A 149 26.97 -15.16 -5.00
C LEU A 149 26.74 -16.67 -5.01
N LYS A 150 27.61 -17.37 -4.30
CA LYS A 150 27.41 -18.80 -4.00
C LYS A 150 26.09 -18.98 -3.25
N GLY A 151 25.26 -19.93 -3.70
CA GLY A 151 23.95 -20.22 -3.14
C GLY A 151 22.80 -19.48 -3.82
N ASP A 152 23.04 -18.52 -4.72
CA ASP A 152 22.00 -17.93 -5.55
C ASP A 152 21.32 -19.02 -6.39
N ARG A 153 20.01 -18.95 -6.59
CA ARG A 153 19.19 -19.95 -7.27
C ARG A 153 19.12 -19.69 -8.76
N VAL A 154 19.11 -20.75 -9.54
CA VAL A 154 19.11 -20.69 -10.99
C VAL A 154 17.83 -21.28 -11.53
N LEU A 155 17.01 -20.47 -12.18
CA LEU A 155 15.71 -20.87 -12.71
C LEU A 155 15.66 -20.67 -14.23
N PRO A 156 14.89 -21.49 -14.98
CA PRO A 156 14.70 -21.26 -16.39
C PRO A 156 14.19 -19.84 -16.65
N GLN A 157 14.77 -19.17 -17.64
CA GLN A 157 14.29 -17.88 -18.08
C GLN A 157 13.00 -18.10 -18.87
N GLU A 158 11.89 -17.57 -18.37
CA GLU A 158 10.66 -17.53 -19.13
C GLU A 158 10.79 -16.52 -20.27
N ASP A 159 10.37 -16.89 -21.48
CA ASP A 159 10.24 -15.94 -22.59
C ASP A 159 9.07 -15.01 -22.29
N GLU A 160 9.35 -13.93 -21.60
CA GLU A 160 8.36 -12.93 -21.23
C GLU A 160 7.87 -12.18 -22.48
N ARG A 161 6.80 -12.68 -23.05
CA ARG A 161 5.98 -11.86 -23.93
C ARG A 161 5.09 -11.02 -23.04
N PHE A 162 5.42 -9.73 -22.90
CA PHE A 162 4.51 -8.80 -22.24
C PHE A 162 3.27 -8.67 -23.11
N PRO A 163 2.11 -9.17 -22.65
CA PRO A 163 0.87 -8.88 -23.33
C PRO A 163 0.65 -7.35 -23.31
N GLU A 164 0.16 -6.80 -24.39
CA GLU A 164 -0.34 -5.42 -24.38
C GLU A 164 -1.53 -5.37 -23.42
N PHE A 165 -1.30 -4.82 -22.22
CA PHE A 165 -2.35 -4.70 -21.23
C PHE A 165 -3.27 -3.55 -21.59
N VAL A 166 -4.55 -3.85 -21.76
CA VAL A 166 -5.58 -2.83 -21.79
C VAL A 166 -6.01 -2.58 -20.34
N PRO A 167 -5.75 -1.38 -19.78
CA PRO A 167 -6.16 -1.09 -18.42
C PRO A 167 -7.67 -1.21 -18.25
N HIS A 168 -8.11 -1.97 -17.26
CA HIS A 168 -9.53 -2.15 -16.94
C HIS A 168 -9.74 -2.37 -15.45
N ALA A 169 -10.95 -2.12 -14.96
CA ALA A 169 -11.30 -2.39 -13.57
C ALA A 169 -11.54 -3.89 -13.34
N PRO A 170 -11.23 -4.43 -12.15
CA PRO A 170 -11.63 -5.78 -11.78
C PRO A 170 -13.13 -5.97 -11.84
N SER A 171 -13.59 -7.14 -12.31
CA SER A 171 -15.01 -7.51 -12.37
C SER A 171 -15.56 -7.91 -10.98
N ALA A 172 -14.72 -8.45 -10.13
CA ALA A 172 -15.01 -8.77 -8.73
C ALA A 172 -14.56 -7.64 -7.79
N GLU A 173 -15.14 -7.57 -6.61
CA GLU A 173 -14.64 -6.67 -5.57
C GLU A 173 -13.30 -7.17 -5.03
N VAL A 174 -12.28 -6.34 -5.17
CA VAL A 174 -10.93 -6.60 -4.67
C VAL A 174 -10.61 -5.59 -3.57
N ALA A 175 -10.22 -6.10 -2.40
CA ALA A 175 -9.72 -5.31 -1.30
C ALA A 175 -8.44 -5.95 -0.77
N GLY A 176 -7.35 -5.22 -0.78
CA GLY A 176 -6.03 -5.68 -0.35
C GLY A 176 -5.16 -4.54 0.15
N ARG A 177 -3.88 -4.84 0.35
CA ARG A 177 -2.87 -3.87 0.80
C ARG A 177 -1.58 -3.97 0.00
N ILE A 178 -0.85 -2.88 -0.04
CA ILE A 178 0.55 -2.87 -0.48
C ILE A 178 1.38 -3.49 0.65
N ILE A 179 2.09 -4.59 0.35
CA ILE A 179 2.88 -5.31 1.37
C ILE A 179 4.38 -5.09 1.24
N SER A 180 4.85 -4.65 0.08
CA SER A 180 6.27 -4.38 -0.16
C SER A 180 6.46 -3.47 -1.37
N VAL A 181 7.64 -2.90 -1.47
CA VAL A 181 8.11 -2.13 -2.63
C VAL A 181 9.31 -2.85 -3.23
N VAL A 182 9.29 -3.06 -4.52
CA VAL A 182 10.44 -3.64 -5.22
C VAL A 182 11.53 -2.57 -5.35
N ASP A 183 12.76 -2.90 -4.96
CA ASP A 183 13.91 -1.98 -4.89
C ASP A 183 13.78 -0.81 -3.88
N GLY A 184 13.19 -1.04 -2.79
CA GLY A 184 12.55 -0.37 -1.81
C GLY A 184 13.06 0.71 -0.92
N VAL A 185 12.37 1.81 -0.99
CA VAL A 185 12.28 2.84 0.05
C VAL A 185 10.85 2.83 0.62
N SER A 186 10.68 3.27 1.86
CA SER A 186 9.38 3.29 2.53
C SER A 186 8.34 4.24 1.90
N GLN A 187 8.76 5.22 1.10
CA GLN A 187 7.88 6.11 0.33
C GLN A 187 7.77 5.65 -1.11
N ILE A 188 6.53 5.51 -1.57
CA ILE A 188 6.20 5.00 -2.89
C ILE A 188 5.80 6.17 -3.78
N GLY A 189 6.53 6.32 -4.88
CA GLY A 189 6.28 7.34 -5.90
C GLY A 189 5.67 6.75 -7.18
N GLN A 190 5.41 7.66 -8.13
CA GLN A 190 4.97 7.27 -9.48
C GLN A 190 6.01 6.37 -10.16
N TYR A 191 5.53 5.36 -10.90
CA TYR A 191 6.32 4.36 -11.62
C TYR A 191 7.14 3.40 -10.74
N MET A 192 6.90 3.37 -9.45
CA MET A 192 7.47 2.34 -8.59
C MET A 192 6.62 1.07 -8.63
N VAL A 193 7.28 -0.06 -8.48
CA VAL A 193 6.65 -1.38 -8.42
C VAL A 193 6.39 -1.76 -6.98
N VAL A 194 5.15 -2.18 -6.72
CA VAL A 194 4.69 -2.60 -5.40
C VAL A 194 4.16 -4.03 -5.44
N ALA A 195 4.32 -4.76 -4.34
CA ALA A 195 3.70 -6.05 -4.14
C ALA A 195 2.39 -5.88 -3.36
N LEU A 196 1.36 -6.63 -3.75
CA LEU A 196 0.04 -6.65 -3.15
C LEU A 196 -0.23 -8.02 -2.51
N ASN A 197 -0.99 -8.05 -1.41
CA ASN A 197 -1.42 -9.28 -0.74
C ASN A 197 -2.67 -9.92 -1.38
N ARG A 198 -2.88 -9.68 -2.65
CA ARG A 198 -3.95 -10.30 -3.46
C ARG A 198 -3.36 -10.83 -4.76
N GLY A 199 -3.90 -11.93 -5.23
CA GLY A 199 -3.42 -12.61 -6.40
C GLY A 199 -4.54 -13.17 -7.28
N SER A 200 -4.22 -14.18 -8.08
CA SER A 200 -5.20 -14.83 -8.97
C SER A 200 -6.34 -15.49 -8.20
N THR A 201 -6.07 -16.00 -6.99
CA THR A 201 -7.11 -16.58 -6.11
C THR A 201 -8.14 -15.54 -5.65
N ASP A 202 -7.79 -14.26 -5.68
CA ASP A 202 -8.67 -13.14 -5.33
C ASP A 202 -9.29 -12.50 -6.57
N GLY A 203 -9.11 -13.10 -7.76
CA GLY A 203 -9.65 -12.61 -9.02
C GLY A 203 -8.87 -11.47 -9.66
N LEU A 204 -7.60 -11.29 -9.27
CA LEU A 204 -6.73 -10.34 -9.96
C LEU A 204 -6.18 -10.94 -11.25
N GLU A 205 -6.11 -10.09 -12.26
CA GLU A 205 -5.53 -10.39 -13.57
C GLU A 205 -4.62 -9.25 -14.02
N PRO A 206 -3.61 -9.53 -14.86
CA PRO A 206 -2.79 -8.48 -15.45
C PRO A 206 -3.64 -7.49 -16.27
N GLY A 207 -3.42 -6.19 -16.07
CA GLY A 207 -4.20 -5.10 -16.65
C GLY A 207 -5.23 -4.49 -15.70
N HIS A 208 -5.51 -5.12 -14.55
CA HIS A 208 -6.41 -4.55 -13.56
C HIS A 208 -5.84 -3.25 -12.99
N VAL A 209 -6.69 -2.22 -12.94
CA VAL A 209 -6.37 -0.93 -12.30
C VAL A 209 -7.04 -0.90 -10.94
N LEU A 210 -6.30 -0.53 -9.91
CA LEU A 210 -6.77 -0.39 -8.54
C LEU A 210 -6.50 1.03 -8.03
N SER A 211 -7.38 1.54 -7.18
CA SER A 211 -7.17 2.77 -6.44
C SER A 211 -6.41 2.51 -5.16
N ILE A 212 -5.44 3.36 -4.84
CA ILE A 212 -4.68 3.34 -3.59
C ILE A 212 -5.34 4.29 -2.60
N TRP A 213 -5.54 3.83 -1.38
CA TRP A 213 -6.19 4.56 -0.31
C TRP A 213 -5.30 4.58 0.92
N GLN A 214 -4.98 5.76 1.38
CA GLN A 214 -4.33 5.96 2.67
C GLN A 214 -5.37 5.79 3.78
N GLU A 215 -5.06 4.93 4.74
CA GLU A 215 -5.92 4.74 5.91
C GLU A 215 -5.95 6.01 6.75
N GLY A 216 -7.16 6.48 7.10
CA GLY A 216 -7.32 7.64 7.96
C GLY A 216 -6.67 7.39 9.31
N THR A 217 -6.00 8.38 9.86
CA THR A 217 -5.43 8.32 11.20
C THR A 217 -6.53 8.36 12.26
N VAL A 218 -6.27 7.72 13.38
CA VAL A 218 -7.12 7.88 14.58
C VAL A 218 -6.71 9.16 15.27
N VAL A 219 -7.67 10.05 15.49
CA VAL A 219 -7.49 11.30 16.24
C VAL A 219 -8.36 11.28 17.48
N ASP A 220 -7.95 11.95 18.52
CA ASP A 220 -8.80 12.12 19.71
C ASP A 220 -9.69 13.33 19.56
N ASP A 221 -11.02 13.15 19.77
CA ASP A 221 -12.00 14.23 19.72
C ASP A 221 -12.23 14.85 21.11
N ASP A 222 -11.21 15.48 21.64
CA ASP A 222 -11.26 16.21 22.91
C ASP A 222 -12.31 17.31 22.91
N TYR A 223 -12.51 17.95 21.75
CA TYR A 223 -13.47 19.04 21.60
C TYR A 223 -14.91 18.53 21.63
N GLY A 224 -15.23 17.45 20.93
CA GLY A 224 -16.55 16.83 20.93
C GLY A 224 -16.92 16.31 22.31
N ALA A 225 -15.96 15.69 23.00
CA ALA A 225 -16.13 15.24 24.38
C ALA A 225 -16.42 16.40 25.36
N ALA A 226 -15.66 17.50 25.25
CA ALA A 226 -15.90 18.70 26.06
C ALA A 226 -17.27 19.32 25.77
N LEU A 227 -17.69 19.34 24.50
CA LEU A 227 -19.01 19.82 24.07
C LEU A 227 -20.15 18.93 24.60
N ALA A 228 -19.96 17.60 24.56
CA ALA A 228 -20.93 16.65 25.10
C ALA A 228 -21.09 16.81 26.62
N LYS A 229 -19.99 16.96 27.36
CA LYS A 229 -20.00 17.26 28.80
C LYS A 229 -20.73 18.59 29.10
N ARG A 230 -20.45 19.62 28.29
CA ARG A 230 -21.16 20.92 28.46
C ARG A 230 -22.65 20.82 28.18
N ARG A 231 -23.06 20.12 27.12
CA ARG A 231 -24.48 19.89 26.81
C ARG A 231 -25.19 19.10 27.90
N ALA A 232 -24.56 18.06 28.44
CA ALA A 232 -25.11 17.31 29.57
C ALA A 232 -25.28 18.13 30.83
N LEU A 233 -24.48 19.19 31.01
CA LEU A 233 -24.62 20.15 32.10
C LEU A 233 -25.69 21.22 31.81
N GLU A 234 -25.95 21.53 30.53
CA GLU A 234 -26.97 22.50 30.09
C GLU A 234 -28.37 21.86 29.94
N GLU A 235 -28.48 20.53 29.78
CA GLU A 235 -29.76 19.84 29.93
C GLU A 235 -30.23 20.02 31.39
N PRO A 236 -31.48 20.52 31.64
CA PRO A 236 -31.99 20.67 33.00
C PRO A 236 -32.13 19.26 33.58
N VAL A 237 -31.08 18.81 34.29
CA VAL A 237 -31.23 17.71 35.22
C VAL A 237 -32.40 18.15 36.10
N MET A 238 -33.42 17.29 36.22
CA MET A 238 -34.54 17.52 37.15
C MET A 238 -33.94 17.66 38.55
N MET A 239 -33.47 18.87 38.87
CA MET A 239 -32.93 19.24 40.18
C MET A 239 -34.00 19.20 41.29
N GLU A 240 -35.25 18.93 40.92
CA GLU A 240 -36.40 18.98 41.82
C GLU A 240 -36.49 17.79 42.79
N TYR A 241 -35.57 16.80 42.67
CA TYR A 241 -35.61 15.59 43.53
C TYR A 241 -34.23 15.12 44.06
N MET A 242 -33.22 15.97 44.07
CA MET A 242 -31.94 15.58 44.70
C MET A 242 -31.87 16.14 46.12
N ASP A 243 -31.64 15.22 47.07
CA ASP A 243 -31.33 15.64 48.44
C ASP A 243 -29.92 16.28 48.52
N ASP A 244 -29.66 17.09 49.54
CA ASP A 244 -28.41 17.82 49.75
C ASP A 244 -27.17 16.89 49.74
N SER A 245 -27.34 15.63 50.08
CA SER A 245 -26.27 14.64 50.15
C SER A 245 -25.93 14.06 48.77
N ALA A 246 -26.89 13.96 47.88
CA ALA A 246 -26.70 13.53 46.48
C ALA A 246 -26.05 14.65 45.66
N PHE A 247 -26.44 15.92 45.93
CA PHE A 247 -25.83 17.10 45.31
C PHE A 247 -24.35 17.26 45.70
N ALA A 248 -24.04 17.10 47.00
CA ALA A 248 -22.65 17.14 47.46
C ALA A 248 -21.79 16.06 46.88
N ARG A 249 -22.31 14.83 46.67
CA ARG A 249 -21.60 13.73 46.00
C ARG A 249 -21.39 14.01 44.51
N PHE A 250 -22.38 14.56 43.83
CA PHE A 250 -22.26 14.98 42.44
C PHE A 250 -21.17 16.03 42.26
N LEU A 251 -21.17 17.09 43.10
CA LEU A 251 -20.10 18.10 43.06
C LEU A 251 -18.73 17.55 43.37
N SER A 252 -18.59 16.65 44.37
CA SER A 252 -17.30 16.07 44.71
C SER A 252 -16.77 15.21 43.57
N GLN A 253 -17.62 14.51 42.84
CA GLN A 253 -17.22 13.71 41.69
C GLN A 253 -16.79 14.58 40.50
N LEU A 254 -17.55 15.67 40.25
CA LEU A 254 -17.23 16.66 39.21
C LEU A 254 -15.87 17.34 39.46
N PHE A 255 -15.56 17.70 40.73
CA PHE A 255 -14.28 18.30 41.08
C PHE A 255 -13.12 17.29 41.07
N THR A 256 -13.40 16.02 41.31
CA THR A 256 -12.39 14.96 41.19
C THR A 256 -12.00 14.72 39.72
N ASP A 257 -12.99 14.64 38.82
CA ASP A 257 -12.77 14.49 37.37
C ASP A 257 -12.00 15.67 36.77
N ILE A 258 -12.29 16.93 37.22
CA ILE A 258 -11.53 18.11 36.77
C ILE A 258 -10.07 18.07 37.25
N ARG A 259 -9.82 17.59 38.46
CA ARG A 259 -8.48 17.48 39.02
C ARG A 259 -7.65 16.40 38.31
N ASP A 260 -8.27 15.27 38.01
CA ASP A 260 -7.61 14.15 37.32
C ASP A 260 -7.29 14.48 35.85
N THR A 261 -8.12 15.32 35.21
CA THR A 261 -7.85 15.82 33.86
C THR A 261 -6.60 16.71 33.81
N LYS A 262 -6.31 17.47 34.86
CA LYS A 262 -5.11 18.31 34.93
C LYS A 262 -3.84 17.50 35.13
N TYR A 263 -3.90 16.39 35.88
CA TYR A 263 -2.77 15.48 36.07
C TYR A 263 -2.52 14.60 34.83
N ALA A 264 -3.54 14.31 34.03
CA ALA A 264 -3.40 13.61 32.77
C ALA A 264 -2.68 14.47 31.71
N PHE A 265 -2.87 15.77 31.72
CA PHE A 265 -2.21 16.70 30.78
C PHE A 265 -0.70 16.81 31.03
N ASP A 266 -0.26 16.80 32.28
CA ASP A 266 1.16 16.89 32.63
C ASP A 266 1.94 15.59 32.36
N ARG A 267 1.26 14.45 32.20
CA ARG A 267 1.84 13.13 31.93
C ARG A 267 2.02 12.82 30.44
N ALA A 268 1.35 13.57 29.59
CA ALA A 268 1.26 13.32 28.13
C ALA A 268 2.50 13.77 27.32
N ILE A 269 3.55 14.28 27.96
CA ILE A 269 4.75 14.77 27.25
C ILE A 269 5.84 13.69 27.08
N GLY A 270 5.61 12.43 27.42
CA GLY A 270 6.69 11.45 27.42
C GLY A 270 6.40 9.97 27.15
N GLU A 271 5.18 9.55 26.87
CA GLU A 271 4.89 8.14 26.58
C GLU A 271 4.24 7.95 25.20
N PRO A 272 4.50 6.79 24.52
CA PRO A 272 3.94 6.52 23.21
C PRO A 272 2.40 6.48 23.30
N GLU A 273 1.79 7.14 22.34
CA GLU A 273 0.37 7.35 22.10
C GLU A 273 -0.56 6.25 22.68
N SER A 274 -1.01 6.47 23.91
CA SER A 274 -2.26 5.84 24.34
C SER A 274 -3.38 6.53 23.56
N LEU A 275 -4.18 5.77 22.82
CA LEU A 275 -5.43 6.23 22.23
C LEU A 275 -6.20 7.00 23.31
N GLY A 276 -6.54 8.26 23.04
CA GLY A 276 -7.28 9.11 23.98
C GLY A 276 -8.66 8.52 24.32
N GLU A 277 -9.37 9.16 25.22
CA GLU A 277 -10.66 8.67 25.72
C GLU A 277 -11.77 8.64 24.64
N ASN A 278 -11.59 9.38 23.52
CA ASN A 278 -12.58 9.50 22.45
C ASN A 278 -11.92 9.37 21.05
N PRO A 279 -11.41 8.20 20.70
CA PRO A 279 -10.76 8.00 19.41
C PRO A 279 -11.78 8.07 18.28
N VAL A 280 -11.50 8.89 17.28
CA VAL A 280 -12.29 9.02 16.05
C VAL A 280 -11.40 8.66 14.86
N GLN A 281 -11.83 7.67 14.10
CA GLN A 281 -11.18 7.28 12.86
C GLN A 281 -11.50 8.30 11.77
N LEU A 282 -10.47 8.94 11.21
CA LEU A 282 -10.66 9.76 10.03
C LEU A 282 -10.98 8.89 8.79
N PRO A 283 -11.69 9.43 7.81
CA PRO A 283 -11.98 8.67 6.58
C PRO A 283 -10.71 8.35 5.81
N ASP A 284 -10.72 7.19 5.11
CA ASP A 284 -9.68 6.85 4.16
C ASP A 284 -9.64 7.88 3.03
N GLU A 285 -8.45 8.26 2.59
CA GLU A 285 -8.25 9.24 1.52
C GLU A 285 -7.56 8.61 0.32
N ARG A 286 -8.06 8.92 -0.88
CA ARG A 286 -7.47 8.41 -2.12
C ARG A 286 -6.07 8.99 -2.29
N ALA A 287 -5.07 8.12 -2.43
CA ALA A 287 -3.67 8.50 -2.57
C ALA A 287 -3.16 8.37 -4.01
N GLY A 288 -3.73 7.47 -4.81
CA GLY A 288 -3.28 7.25 -6.17
C GLY A 288 -3.98 6.10 -6.88
N GLU A 289 -3.34 5.64 -7.96
CA GLU A 289 -3.77 4.50 -8.77
C GLU A 289 -2.56 3.64 -9.15
N LEU A 290 -2.78 2.35 -9.23
CA LEU A 290 -1.80 1.40 -9.73
C LEU A 290 -2.42 0.47 -10.78
N MET A 291 -1.59 -0.10 -11.65
CA MET A 291 -1.97 -1.14 -12.60
C MET A 291 -1.23 -2.44 -12.26
N VAL A 292 -1.98 -3.51 -12.13
CA VAL A 292 -1.44 -4.86 -11.94
C VAL A 292 -0.86 -5.36 -13.26
N PHE A 293 0.41 -5.80 -13.26
CA PHE A 293 1.07 -6.30 -14.46
C PHE A 293 1.54 -7.76 -14.35
N ARG A 294 1.74 -8.25 -13.13
CA ARG A 294 2.12 -9.64 -12.86
C ARG A 294 1.33 -10.21 -11.70
N VAL A 295 0.79 -11.40 -11.85
CA VAL A 295 -0.10 -12.02 -10.87
C VAL A 295 0.39 -13.43 -10.55
N PHE A 296 0.54 -13.72 -9.29
CA PHE A 296 0.76 -15.04 -8.71
C PHE A 296 -0.46 -15.46 -7.90
N ASP A 297 -0.45 -16.64 -7.32
CA ASP A 297 -1.63 -17.19 -6.63
C ASP A 297 -2.17 -16.25 -5.54
N ARG A 298 -1.30 -15.69 -4.70
CA ARG A 298 -1.67 -14.86 -3.54
C ARG A 298 -0.99 -13.50 -3.49
N VAL A 299 -0.08 -13.26 -4.40
CA VAL A 299 0.68 -12.02 -4.51
C VAL A 299 0.56 -11.50 -5.92
N SER A 300 0.43 -10.22 -6.09
CA SER A 300 0.54 -9.58 -7.40
C SER A 300 1.45 -8.37 -7.34
N PHE A 301 1.96 -7.96 -8.49
CA PHE A 301 2.78 -6.77 -8.63
C PHE A 301 2.03 -5.73 -9.43
N GLY A 302 2.00 -4.52 -8.87
CA GLY A 302 1.40 -3.35 -9.48
C GLY A 302 2.43 -2.26 -9.73
N LEU A 303 2.26 -1.57 -10.84
CA LEU A 303 3.00 -0.35 -11.16
C LEU A 303 2.15 0.85 -10.74
N VAL A 304 2.69 1.73 -9.92
CA VAL A 304 2.02 2.96 -9.50
C VAL A 304 1.96 3.93 -10.68
N LEU A 305 0.75 4.22 -11.16
CA LEU A 305 0.52 5.07 -12.34
C LEU A 305 0.53 6.55 -11.99
N ASN A 306 -0.13 6.87 -10.88
CA ASN A 306 -0.32 8.23 -10.43
C ASN A 306 -0.40 8.28 -8.91
N THR A 307 0.16 9.33 -8.32
CA THR A 307 0.08 9.60 -6.89
C THR A 307 -0.36 11.04 -6.67
N GLN A 308 -1.40 11.23 -5.87
CA GLN A 308 -1.88 12.54 -5.43
C GLN A 308 -1.37 12.89 -4.04
N ARG A 309 -0.97 11.86 -3.29
CA ARG A 309 -0.42 11.92 -1.93
C ARG A 309 0.74 10.94 -1.80
N SER A 310 1.49 11.02 -0.72
CA SER A 310 2.50 10.00 -0.40
C SER A 310 1.82 8.65 -0.17
N VAL A 311 2.32 7.63 -0.85
CA VAL A 311 1.87 6.25 -0.72
C VAL A 311 2.90 5.49 0.12
N HIS A 312 2.42 4.60 1.00
CA HIS A 312 3.25 3.84 1.91
C HIS A 312 2.92 2.35 1.85
N VAL A 313 3.82 1.55 2.38
CA VAL A 313 3.52 0.14 2.67
C VAL A 313 2.37 0.07 3.66
N PHE A 314 1.47 -0.87 3.47
CA PHE A 314 0.20 -1.10 4.16
C PHE A 314 -0.96 -0.19 3.75
N ASP A 315 -0.79 0.76 2.83
CA ASP A 315 -1.92 1.45 2.22
C ASP A 315 -2.85 0.45 1.54
N LYS A 316 -4.15 0.73 1.62
CA LYS A 316 -5.21 -0.13 1.08
C LYS A 316 -5.29 0.01 -0.44
N VAL A 317 -5.63 -1.07 -1.12
CA VAL A 317 -5.96 -1.07 -2.54
C VAL A 317 -7.37 -1.62 -2.75
N ARG A 318 -8.14 -0.95 -3.62
CA ARG A 318 -9.54 -1.29 -3.90
C ARG A 318 -9.87 -1.04 -5.38
N ASN A 319 -11.02 -1.51 -5.81
CA ASN A 319 -11.56 -1.16 -7.13
C ASN A 319 -11.64 0.36 -7.28
N PRO A 320 -11.43 0.90 -8.51
CA PRO A 320 -11.42 2.33 -8.80
C PRO A 320 -12.74 3.04 -8.52
#